data_59f012879f9d2abace2f2a6def6989cc
#
_entry.id   59f012879f9d2abace2f2a6def6989cc
#
_cell.length_a   1.000
_cell.length_b   1.000
_cell.length_c   1.000
_cell.angle_alpha   90.00
_cell.angle_beta   90.00
_cell.angle_gamma   90.00
#
_symmetry.space_group_name_H-M   'P 1'
#
loop_
_entity.id
_entity.type
_entity.pdbx_description
1 polymer ?
#
loop_
_entity_poly.entity_id
_entity_poly.type
_entity_poly.pdbx_seq_one_letter_code
_entity_poly.pdbx_strand_id
1 'polypeptide(L)'
;LDLPDSAIDSFKKAIWRVIEANTEAFAPHVLSHANSLQRIRNRGIDCRTVIDVGASDGRWSQMARSFWPDAHYHLVEAFEHWNGALQALTADDPRMTFTLAAAGAEDGETPFTNSFDDPFGGTAMPDAGAPQWTVRQVSLDQEVERLGFEGPFMVKLDTHGTEREILAGARRVLESCEVLVIEMYNYGEDSRRFPAMCQHVESLGFHCIDMGEPMFRDHDRAFWQVDFFFVRKDRPEAVYPQFR
;
A
#
# COMPACT_ATOMS: atom_id res chain seq x y z
N LEU A 1 4.05 5.84 48.94
CA LEU A 1 2.59 5.92 48.82
C LEU A 1 2.14 4.80 47.86
N ASP A 2 1.80 3.62 48.50
CA ASP A 2 1.22 2.51 47.76
C ASP A 2 -0.26 2.83 47.50
N LEU A 3 -0.60 3.15 46.30
CA LEU A 3 -2.00 3.34 45.87
C LEU A 3 -2.64 1.94 45.73
N PRO A 4 -3.90 1.77 46.15
CA PRO A 4 -4.63 0.52 45.94
C PRO A 4 -4.76 0.20 44.46
N ASP A 5 -4.72 -1.05 44.05
CA ASP A 5 -4.84 -1.51 42.66
C ASP A 5 -6.10 -0.95 41.95
N SER A 6 -7.19 -0.79 42.68
CA SER A 6 -8.42 -0.17 42.16
C SER A 6 -8.26 1.33 41.79
N ALA A 7 -7.38 2.05 42.49
CA ALA A 7 -7.08 3.45 42.19
C ALA A 7 -6.17 3.55 40.95
N ILE A 8 -5.21 2.63 40.82
CA ILE A 8 -4.33 2.53 39.63
C ILE A 8 -5.16 2.19 38.40
N ASP A 9 -6.11 1.26 38.47
CA ASP A 9 -6.99 0.90 37.37
C ASP A 9 -7.95 2.03 36.97
N SER A 10 -8.47 2.77 37.95
CA SER A 10 -9.31 3.94 37.69
C SER A 10 -8.52 5.05 37.00
N PHE A 11 -7.26 5.26 37.41
CA PHE A 11 -6.36 6.24 36.79
C PHE A 11 -5.98 5.86 35.36
N LYS A 12 -5.64 4.57 35.11
CA LYS A 12 -5.40 4.05 33.76
C LYS A 12 -6.62 4.26 32.85
N LYS A 13 -7.82 3.91 33.30
CA LYS A 13 -9.07 4.14 32.55
C LYS A 13 -9.33 5.60 32.28
N ALA A 14 -9.02 6.50 33.22
CA ALA A 14 -9.15 7.94 33.01
C ALA A 14 -8.14 8.46 31.94
N ILE A 15 -6.89 8.00 32.02
CA ILE A 15 -5.86 8.34 31.01
C ILE A 15 -6.28 7.83 29.63
N TRP A 16 -6.74 6.59 29.52
CA TRP A 16 -7.21 6.03 28.25
C TRP A 16 -8.36 6.83 27.66
N ARG A 17 -9.36 7.25 28.47
CA ARG A 17 -10.45 8.11 28.01
C ARG A 17 -9.97 9.46 27.49
N VAL A 18 -8.96 10.06 28.14
CA VAL A 18 -8.35 11.33 27.67
C VAL A 18 -7.59 11.11 26.37
N ILE A 19 -6.88 9.99 26.23
CA ILE A 19 -6.17 9.64 25.01
C ILE A 19 -7.18 9.40 23.88
N GLU A 20 -8.22 8.60 24.09
CA GLU A 20 -9.29 8.34 23.13
C GLU A 20 -10.01 9.63 22.70
N ALA A 21 -10.41 10.47 23.65
CA ALA A 21 -11.07 11.75 23.35
C ALA A 21 -10.14 12.71 22.56
N ASN A 22 -8.84 12.74 22.87
CA ASN A 22 -7.89 13.52 22.09
C ASN A 22 -7.55 12.89 20.75
N THR A 23 -7.58 11.56 20.64
CA THR A 23 -7.39 10.83 19.38
C THR A 23 -8.56 11.12 18.44
N GLU A 24 -9.81 11.14 18.93
CA GLU A 24 -10.97 11.54 18.13
C GLU A 24 -10.92 13.02 17.70
N ALA A 25 -10.45 13.92 18.57
CA ALA A 25 -10.25 15.34 18.23
C ALA A 25 -9.13 15.55 17.20
N PHE A 26 -8.15 14.64 17.13
CA PHE A 26 -7.08 14.61 16.13
C PHE A 26 -7.39 13.72 14.92
N ALA A 27 -8.59 13.10 14.87
CA ALA A 27 -8.97 12.17 13.79
C ALA A 27 -8.71 12.71 12.35
N PRO A 28 -8.89 14.01 12.04
CA PRO A 28 -8.53 14.54 10.73
C PRO A 28 -7.03 14.48 10.41
N HIS A 29 -6.20 14.31 11.42
CA HIS A 29 -4.74 14.25 11.31
C HIS A 29 -4.16 12.86 11.54
N VAL A 30 -5.01 11.85 11.74
CA VAL A 30 -4.55 10.46 11.84
C VAL A 30 -3.95 10.04 10.49
N LEU A 31 -2.72 9.55 10.56
CA LEU A 31 -1.97 9.05 9.40
C LEU A 31 -2.43 7.60 9.12
N SER A 32 -3.58 7.46 8.47
CA SER A 32 -4.14 6.18 8.05
C SER A 32 -4.44 6.17 6.56
N HIS A 33 -4.46 4.99 5.95
CA HIS A 33 -4.85 4.83 4.54
C HIS A 33 -6.22 5.47 4.26
N ALA A 34 -7.22 5.19 5.10
CA ALA A 34 -8.57 5.73 4.90
C ALA A 34 -8.57 7.27 4.88
N ASN A 35 -7.87 7.92 5.80
CA ASN A 35 -7.77 9.38 5.84
C ASN A 35 -6.98 9.95 4.65
N SER A 36 -5.90 9.28 4.23
CA SER A 36 -5.14 9.68 3.05
C SER A 36 -5.97 9.55 1.76
N LEU A 37 -6.67 8.44 1.58
CA LEU A 37 -7.58 8.22 0.44
C LEU A 37 -8.73 9.25 0.45
N GLN A 38 -9.29 9.56 1.63
CA GLN A 38 -10.32 10.60 1.76
C GLN A 38 -9.78 11.98 1.33
N ARG A 39 -8.56 12.34 1.77
CA ARG A 39 -7.92 13.61 1.37
C ARG A 39 -7.66 13.67 -0.13
N ILE A 40 -7.25 12.55 -0.74
CA ILE A 40 -7.06 12.42 -2.19
C ILE A 40 -8.39 12.58 -2.92
N ARG A 41 -9.42 11.87 -2.48
CA ARG A 41 -10.77 11.97 -3.07
C ARG A 41 -11.34 13.38 -2.99
N ASN A 42 -11.14 14.08 -1.87
CA ASN A 42 -11.58 15.47 -1.67
C ASN A 42 -10.90 16.47 -2.60
N ARG A 43 -9.74 16.14 -3.17
CA ARG A 43 -9.05 16.93 -4.21
C ARG A 43 -9.65 16.74 -5.62
N GLY A 44 -10.70 15.93 -5.74
CA GLY A 44 -11.32 15.62 -7.03
C GLY A 44 -10.52 14.66 -7.89
N ILE A 45 -9.56 13.94 -7.32
CA ILE A 45 -8.82 12.89 -8.04
C ILE A 45 -9.74 11.69 -8.22
N ASP A 46 -9.95 11.31 -9.47
CA ASP A 46 -10.76 10.15 -9.82
C ASP A 46 -9.89 9.03 -10.38
N CYS A 47 -10.31 7.79 -10.15
CA CYS A 47 -9.65 6.59 -10.61
C CYS A 47 -10.67 5.65 -11.23
N ARG A 48 -10.40 5.21 -12.47
CA ARG A 48 -11.24 4.24 -13.17
C ARG A 48 -10.85 2.81 -12.82
N THR A 49 -9.56 2.58 -12.60
CA THR A 49 -9.01 1.29 -12.22
C THR A 49 -8.03 1.43 -11.05
N VAL A 50 -8.20 0.62 -10.04
CA VAL A 50 -7.31 0.49 -8.88
C VAL A 50 -6.59 -0.85 -8.98
N ILE A 51 -5.27 -0.82 -8.99
CA ILE A 51 -4.42 -2.00 -8.99
C ILE A 51 -3.76 -2.11 -7.61
N ASP A 52 -4.05 -3.18 -6.89
CA ASP A 52 -3.57 -3.47 -5.53
C ASP A 52 -2.57 -4.62 -5.61
N VAL A 53 -1.28 -4.31 -5.50
CA VAL A 53 -0.19 -5.29 -5.60
C VAL A 53 0.35 -5.62 -4.21
N GLY A 54 0.41 -6.92 -3.90
CA GLY A 54 0.54 -7.42 -2.54
C GLY A 54 -0.79 -7.30 -1.80
N ALA A 55 -1.85 -7.77 -2.44
CA ALA A 55 -3.22 -7.53 -2.00
C ALA A 55 -3.63 -8.35 -0.78
N SER A 56 -2.90 -9.42 -0.44
CA SER A 56 -3.20 -10.35 0.64
C SER A 56 -4.67 -10.80 0.62
N ASP A 57 -5.45 -10.56 1.65
CA ASP A 57 -6.88 -10.90 1.72
C ASP A 57 -7.81 -9.87 1.06
N GLY A 58 -7.26 -8.84 0.42
CA GLY A 58 -8.02 -7.79 -0.29
C GLY A 58 -8.64 -6.71 0.60
N ARG A 59 -8.30 -6.66 1.89
CA ARG A 59 -8.88 -5.69 2.84
C ARG A 59 -8.62 -4.24 2.46
N TRP A 60 -7.44 -3.95 1.88
CA TRP A 60 -7.11 -2.59 1.42
C TRP A 60 -8.00 -2.18 0.25
N SER A 61 -8.16 -3.04 -0.75
CA SER A 61 -9.06 -2.80 -1.89
C SER A 61 -10.51 -2.60 -1.45
N GLN A 62 -11.00 -3.37 -0.46
CA GLN A 62 -12.35 -3.18 0.09
C GLN A 62 -12.51 -1.81 0.75
N MET A 63 -11.52 -1.35 1.50
CA MET A 63 -11.50 -0.01 2.10
C MET A 63 -11.44 1.07 1.02
N ALA A 64 -10.53 0.97 0.05
CA ALA A 64 -10.36 1.93 -1.04
C ALA A 64 -11.65 2.09 -1.87
N ARG A 65 -12.42 1.01 -2.03
CA ARG A 65 -13.70 1.01 -2.72
C ARG A 65 -14.76 1.94 -2.09
N SER A 66 -14.66 2.23 -0.80
CA SER A 66 -15.54 3.21 -0.15
C SER A 66 -15.37 4.62 -0.72
N PHE A 67 -14.22 4.91 -1.33
CA PHE A 67 -13.89 6.21 -1.92
C PHE A 67 -14.10 6.26 -3.43
N TRP A 68 -13.87 5.14 -4.14
CA TRP A 68 -14.08 4.98 -5.59
C TRP A 68 -14.97 3.75 -5.88
N PRO A 69 -16.29 3.81 -5.55
CA PRO A 69 -17.18 2.64 -5.64
C PRO A 69 -17.43 2.17 -7.07
N ASP A 70 -17.21 3.03 -8.05
CA ASP A 70 -17.44 2.72 -9.48
C ASP A 70 -16.17 2.25 -10.20
N ALA A 71 -15.01 2.29 -9.56
CA ALA A 71 -13.76 1.82 -10.14
C ALA A 71 -13.72 0.30 -10.29
N HIS A 72 -12.93 -0.19 -11.25
CA HIS A 72 -12.50 -1.57 -11.30
C HIS A 72 -11.33 -1.79 -10.32
N TYR A 73 -11.34 -2.90 -9.61
CA TYR A 73 -10.29 -3.30 -8.70
C TYR A 73 -9.62 -4.58 -9.21
N HIS A 74 -8.33 -4.50 -9.43
CA HIS A 74 -7.52 -5.66 -9.80
C HIS A 74 -6.46 -5.92 -8.74
N LEU A 75 -6.55 -7.09 -8.11
CA LEU A 75 -5.70 -7.51 -7.01
C LEU A 75 -4.63 -8.46 -7.54
N VAL A 76 -3.36 -8.18 -7.27
CA VAL A 76 -2.23 -9.04 -7.62
C VAL A 76 -1.61 -9.55 -6.33
N GLU A 77 -1.59 -10.88 -6.15
CA GLU A 77 -1.12 -11.51 -4.93
C GLU A 77 -0.31 -12.77 -5.27
N ALA A 78 0.87 -12.90 -4.67
CA ALA A 78 1.78 -14.00 -4.97
C ALA A 78 1.56 -15.22 -4.08
N PHE A 79 1.12 -15.02 -2.82
CA PHE A 79 1.00 -16.09 -1.85
C PHE A 79 -0.32 -16.83 -1.99
N GLU A 80 -0.25 -18.09 -2.43
CA GLU A 80 -1.43 -18.94 -2.67
C GLU A 80 -2.34 -19.11 -1.43
N HIS A 81 -1.82 -18.86 -0.24
CA HIS A 81 -2.60 -18.86 1.00
C HIS A 81 -3.86 -17.98 0.89
N TRP A 82 -3.76 -16.85 0.20
CA TRP A 82 -4.85 -15.88 0.05
C TRP A 82 -5.84 -16.20 -1.07
N ASN A 83 -5.56 -17.21 -1.89
CA ASN A 83 -6.39 -17.57 -3.06
C ASN A 83 -7.87 -17.75 -2.69
N GLY A 84 -8.17 -18.48 -1.62
CA GLY A 84 -9.57 -18.72 -1.19
C GLY A 84 -10.28 -17.43 -0.75
N ALA A 85 -9.59 -16.53 -0.05
CA ALA A 85 -10.14 -15.24 0.36
C ALA A 85 -10.41 -14.33 -0.85
N LEU A 86 -9.46 -14.27 -1.80
CA LEU A 86 -9.61 -13.47 -3.02
C LEU A 86 -10.69 -14.02 -3.95
N GLN A 87 -10.82 -15.34 -4.08
CA GLN A 87 -11.94 -15.95 -4.80
C GLN A 87 -13.30 -15.57 -4.19
N ALA A 88 -13.42 -15.64 -2.87
CA ALA A 88 -14.66 -15.28 -2.19
C ALA A 88 -14.97 -13.77 -2.34
N LEU A 89 -13.93 -12.92 -2.26
CA LEU A 89 -14.09 -11.47 -2.40
C LEU A 89 -14.55 -11.05 -3.80
N THR A 90 -14.08 -11.73 -4.84
CA THR A 90 -14.31 -11.35 -6.25
C THR A 90 -15.51 -12.08 -6.88
N ALA A 91 -16.06 -13.11 -6.23
CA ALA A 91 -17.05 -14.01 -6.80
C ALA A 91 -18.33 -13.30 -7.30
N ASP A 92 -18.82 -12.34 -6.56
CA ASP A 92 -20.11 -11.69 -6.81
C ASP A 92 -19.98 -10.25 -7.33
N ASP A 93 -18.76 -9.78 -7.59
CA ASP A 93 -18.52 -8.43 -8.07
C ASP A 93 -17.69 -8.41 -9.37
N PRO A 94 -18.33 -8.13 -10.51
CA PRO A 94 -17.65 -8.10 -11.80
C PRO A 94 -16.60 -6.97 -11.93
N ARG A 95 -16.58 -6.02 -10.99
CA ARG A 95 -15.58 -4.94 -10.92
C ARG A 95 -14.38 -5.29 -10.03
N MET A 96 -14.40 -6.46 -9.41
CA MET A 96 -13.26 -6.97 -8.64
C MET A 96 -12.72 -8.23 -9.31
N THR A 97 -11.44 -8.23 -9.59
CA THR A 97 -10.72 -9.36 -10.19
C THR A 97 -9.40 -9.56 -9.48
N PHE A 98 -8.81 -10.74 -9.59
CA PHE A 98 -7.48 -10.96 -9.05
C PHE A 98 -6.63 -11.85 -9.96
N THR A 99 -5.33 -11.74 -9.81
CA THR A 99 -4.33 -12.63 -10.40
C THR A 99 -3.42 -13.15 -9.31
N LEU A 100 -3.30 -14.47 -9.22
CA LEU A 100 -2.36 -15.14 -8.33
C LEU A 100 -0.97 -15.17 -8.99
N ALA A 101 -0.16 -14.15 -8.70
CA ALA A 101 1.20 -13.96 -9.21
C ALA A 101 1.95 -12.91 -8.40
N ALA A 102 3.28 -12.94 -8.43
CA ALA A 102 4.09 -11.79 -8.07
C ALA A 102 4.06 -10.75 -9.20
N ALA A 103 4.14 -9.47 -8.86
CA ALA A 103 4.38 -8.44 -9.88
C ALA A 103 5.88 -8.16 -10.03
N GLY A 104 6.32 -7.80 -11.24
CA GLY A 104 7.72 -7.53 -11.54
C GLY A 104 7.91 -6.74 -12.82
N ALA A 105 9.18 -6.70 -13.31
CA ALA A 105 9.53 -5.93 -14.50
C ALA A 105 8.98 -6.52 -15.81
N GLU A 106 8.82 -7.84 -15.86
CA GLU A 106 8.38 -8.61 -17.04
C GLU A 106 7.61 -9.85 -16.61
N ASP A 107 6.87 -10.45 -17.52
CA ASP A 107 6.18 -11.73 -17.29
C ASP A 107 7.18 -12.89 -17.23
N GLY A 108 6.89 -13.85 -16.35
CA GLY A 108 7.73 -15.03 -16.19
C GLY A 108 7.48 -15.76 -14.89
N GLU A 109 8.56 -16.17 -14.26
CA GLU A 109 8.58 -16.81 -12.95
C GLU A 109 9.62 -16.13 -12.06
N THR A 110 9.37 -16.08 -10.76
CA THR A 110 10.27 -15.50 -9.77
C THR A 110 10.31 -16.36 -8.51
N PRO A 111 11.44 -16.39 -7.79
CA PRO A 111 11.47 -16.95 -6.44
C PRO A 111 10.58 -16.11 -5.51
N PHE A 112 9.92 -16.78 -4.59
CA PHE A 112 9.07 -16.16 -3.57
C PHE A 112 9.26 -16.87 -2.25
N THR A 113 9.17 -16.13 -1.17
CA THR A 113 9.17 -16.66 0.20
C THR A 113 8.08 -16.00 1.02
N ASN A 114 7.55 -16.76 1.96
CA ASN A 114 6.66 -16.27 3.02
C ASN A 114 6.69 -17.25 4.20
N SER A 115 6.11 -16.85 5.31
CA SER A 115 5.86 -17.69 6.49
C SER A 115 4.36 -17.81 6.74
N PHE A 116 3.89 -19.02 7.04
CA PHE A 116 2.50 -19.20 7.49
C PHE A 116 2.25 -18.63 8.89
N ASP A 117 3.31 -18.39 9.66
CA ASP A 117 3.21 -17.72 10.97
C ASP A 117 3.05 -16.21 10.82
N ASP A 118 3.52 -15.64 9.68
CA ASP A 118 3.29 -14.25 9.28
C ASP A 118 2.90 -14.19 7.79
N PRO A 119 1.62 -14.41 7.46
CA PRO A 119 1.19 -14.51 6.07
C PRO A 119 1.19 -13.17 5.31
N PHE A 120 1.46 -12.06 5.99
CA PHE A 120 1.51 -10.73 5.37
C PHE A 120 2.93 -10.31 4.95
N GLY A 121 3.97 -11.02 5.38
CA GLY A 121 5.38 -10.68 5.14
C GLY A 121 6.00 -11.31 3.88
N GLY A 122 5.21 -11.70 2.89
CA GLY A 122 5.71 -12.34 1.66
C GLY A 122 6.54 -11.42 0.77
N THR A 123 7.60 -11.95 0.15
CA THR A 123 8.43 -11.19 -0.81
C THR A 123 8.95 -12.06 -1.95
N ALA A 124 9.07 -11.47 -3.13
CA ALA A 124 9.76 -12.04 -4.28
C ALA A 124 11.29 -11.78 -4.27
N MET A 125 11.81 -11.34 -3.12
CA MET A 125 13.23 -11.13 -2.88
C MET A 125 13.69 -11.88 -1.63
N PRO A 126 13.68 -13.21 -1.65
CA PRO A 126 14.10 -14.00 -0.49
C PRO A 126 15.58 -13.76 -0.16
N ASP A 127 15.87 -13.67 1.13
CA ASP A 127 17.25 -13.66 1.62
C ASP A 127 17.98 -14.95 1.23
N ALA A 128 19.30 -14.87 1.08
CA ALA A 128 20.11 -16.01 0.74
C ALA A 128 19.95 -17.15 1.77
N GLY A 129 19.47 -18.31 1.29
CA GLY A 129 19.22 -19.48 2.12
C GLY A 129 17.84 -19.53 2.79
N ALA A 130 16.98 -18.54 2.59
CA ALA A 130 15.59 -18.63 3.01
C ALA A 130 14.85 -19.74 2.24
N PRO A 131 13.88 -20.44 2.85
CA PRO A 131 12.98 -21.33 2.12
C PRO A 131 12.24 -20.52 1.05
N GLN A 132 12.25 -21.02 -0.19
CA GLN A 132 11.61 -20.34 -1.32
C GLN A 132 10.99 -21.33 -2.27
N TRP A 133 9.98 -20.88 -3.00
CA TRP A 133 9.38 -21.59 -4.12
C TRP A 133 9.23 -20.66 -5.32
N THR A 134 8.94 -21.20 -6.47
CA THR A 134 8.73 -20.43 -7.68
C THR A 134 7.25 -20.08 -7.82
N VAL A 135 6.96 -18.82 -8.10
CA VAL A 135 5.62 -18.33 -8.43
C VAL A 135 5.62 -17.69 -9.82
N ARG A 136 4.46 -17.62 -10.45
CA ARG A 136 4.25 -16.84 -11.65
C ARG A 136 4.56 -15.36 -11.37
N GLN A 137 5.17 -14.69 -12.35
CA GLN A 137 5.39 -13.24 -12.34
C GLN A 137 4.65 -12.59 -13.50
N VAL A 138 4.08 -11.40 -13.25
CA VAL A 138 3.41 -10.58 -14.26
C VAL A 138 3.96 -9.15 -14.22
N SER A 139 4.05 -8.49 -15.36
CA SER A 139 4.22 -7.05 -15.42
C SER A 139 2.85 -6.35 -15.43
N LEU A 140 2.72 -5.20 -14.79
CA LEU A 140 1.44 -4.50 -14.73
C LEU A 140 1.00 -4.03 -16.12
N ASP A 141 1.93 -3.67 -16.99
CA ASP A 141 1.62 -3.26 -18.37
C ASP A 141 0.97 -4.38 -19.17
N GLN A 142 1.47 -5.61 -19.06
CA GLN A 142 0.90 -6.75 -19.77
C GLN A 142 -0.40 -7.22 -19.12
N GLU A 143 -0.49 -7.17 -17.79
CA GLU A 143 -1.68 -7.56 -17.05
C GLU A 143 -2.86 -6.64 -17.37
N VAL A 144 -2.64 -5.32 -17.40
CA VAL A 144 -3.66 -4.33 -17.80
C VAL A 144 -4.10 -4.51 -19.25
N GLU A 145 -3.16 -4.76 -20.18
CA GLU A 145 -3.46 -5.03 -21.58
C GLU A 145 -4.29 -6.32 -21.74
N ARG A 146 -3.89 -7.40 -21.08
CA ARG A 146 -4.57 -8.71 -21.14
C ARG A 146 -6.01 -8.63 -20.62
N LEU A 147 -6.26 -7.83 -19.60
CA LEU A 147 -7.57 -7.68 -18.94
C LEU A 147 -8.42 -6.55 -19.53
N GLY A 148 -7.83 -5.71 -20.39
CA GLY A 148 -8.53 -4.59 -21.02
C GLY A 148 -8.86 -3.46 -20.05
N PHE A 149 -8.07 -3.26 -19.01
CA PHE A 149 -8.26 -2.17 -18.07
C PHE A 149 -7.76 -0.84 -18.65
N GLU A 150 -8.44 0.23 -18.27
CA GLU A 150 -8.12 1.59 -18.70
C GLU A 150 -7.96 2.52 -17.51
N GLY A 151 -7.08 3.53 -17.68
CA GLY A 151 -6.93 4.61 -16.71
C GLY A 151 -8.08 5.62 -16.71
N PRO A 152 -8.06 6.59 -15.79
CA PRO A 152 -6.94 6.86 -14.87
C PRO A 152 -6.78 5.78 -13.82
N PHE A 153 -5.51 5.44 -13.52
CA PHE A 153 -5.15 4.40 -12.57
C PHE A 153 -4.82 4.96 -11.18
N MET A 154 -5.14 4.16 -10.16
CA MET A 154 -4.44 4.16 -8.87
C MET A 154 -3.67 2.85 -8.76
N VAL A 155 -2.41 2.91 -8.33
CA VAL A 155 -1.58 1.73 -8.10
C VAL A 155 -1.10 1.74 -6.65
N LYS A 156 -1.34 0.66 -5.91
CA LYS A 156 -0.74 0.41 -4.60
C LYS A 156 0.32 -0.69 -4.73
N LEU A 157 1.48 -0.46 -4.15
CA LEU A 157 2.56 -1.42 -4.05
C LEU A 157 2.89 -1.68 -2.58
N ASP A 158 2.77 -2.95 -2.17
CA ASP A 158 3.05 -3.44 -0.83
C ASP A 158 3.65 -4.86 -0.97
N THR A 159 4.91 -4.92 -1.39
CA THR A 159 5.54 -6.16 -1.87
C THR A 159 6.88 -6.49 -1.23
N HIS A 160 7.25 -5.70 -0.22
CA HIS A 160 8.42 -5.95 0.62
C HIS A 160 9.75 -6.01 -0.16
N GLY A 161 9.96 -5.06 -1.10
CA GLY A 161 11.26 -4.82 -1.72
C GLY A 161 11.35 -4.94 -3.25
N THR A 162 10.27 -5.29 -3.96
CA THR A 162 10.25 -5.39 -5.43
C THR A 162 9.61 -4.19 -6.12
N GLU A 163 9.33 -3.11 -5.43
CA GLU A 163 8.59 -1.95 -5.92
C GLU A 163 9.26 -1.31 -7.15
N ARG A 164 10.61 -1.26 -7.20
CA ARG A 164 11.34 -0.71 -8.36
C ARG A 164 11.17 -1.56 -9.61
N GLU A 165 11.24 -2.87 -9.47
CA GLU A 165 11.04 -3.84 -10.53
C GLU A 165 9.61 -3.77 -11.06
N ILE A 166 8.64 -3.65 -10.17
CA ILE A 166 7.23 -3.48 -10.53
C ILE A 166 7.00 -2.18 -11.30
N LEU A 167 7.55 -1.05 -10.83
CA LEU A 167 7.47 0.23 -11.52
C LEU A 167 8.13 0.20 -12.91
N ALA A 168 9.20 -0.60 -13.07
CA ALA A 168 9.83 -0.80 -14.38
C ALA A 168 8.91 -1.58 -15.36
N GLY A 169 8.06 -2.48 -14.85
CA GLY A 169 7.05 -3.24 -15.61
C GLY A 169 5.69 -2.54 -15.73
N ALA A 170 5.57 -1.29 -15.30
CA ALA A 170 4.34 -0.51 -15.24
C ALA A 170 4.38 0.79 -16.05
N ARG A 171 5.28 0.92 -17.02
CA ARG A 171 5.56 2.20 -17.69
C ARG A 171 4.33 2.81 -18.35
N ARG A 172 3.54 2.01 -19.08
CA ARG A 172 2.30 2.45 -19.74
C ARG A 172 1.20 2.76 -18.72
N VAL A 173 1.10 1.93 -17.68
CA VAL A 173 0.18 2.19 -16.56
C VAL A 173 0.48 3.52 -15.90
N LEU A 174 1.78 3.82 -15.65
CA LEU A 174 2.21 5.06 -15.02
C LEU A 174 1.94 6.31 -15.87
N GLU A 175 1.83 6.21 -17.20
CA GLU A 175 1.48 7.34 -18.07
C GLU A 175 0.10 7.92 -17.75
N SER A 176 -0.83 7.09 -17.29
CA SER A 176 -2.19 7.47 -16.88
C SER A 176 -2.50 7.16 -15.42
N CYS A 177 -1.47 6.97 -14.60
CA CYS A 177 -1.61 6.79 -13.15
C CYS A 177 -1.74 8.16 -12.47
N GLU A 178 -2.84 8.36 -11.75
CA GLU A 178 -3.11 9.59 -11.01
C GLU A 178 -2.63 9.51 -9.57
N VAL A 179 -2.67 8.32 -8.98
CA VAL A 179 -2.27 8.07 -7.59
C VAL A 179 -1.39 6.84 -7.52
N LEU A 180 -0.24 6.99 -6.89
CA LEU A 180 0.66 5.89 -6.58
C LEU A 180 0.83 5.81 -5.06
N VAL A 181 0.52 4.66 -4.47
CA VAL A 181 0.68 4.38 -3.03
C VAL A 181 1.76 3.33 -2.89
N ILE A 182 2.80 3.62 -2.10
CA ILE A 182 3.92 2.70 -1.95
C ILE A 182 4.29 2.58 -0.48
N GLU A 183 4.31 1.35 0.02
CA GLU A 183 4.94 1.04 1.30
C GLU A 183 6.46 1.17 1.16
N MET A 184 7.07 1.98 2.02
CA MET A 184 8.49 2.30 1.97
C MET A 184 9.16 2.09 3.32
N TYR A 185 10.37 1.55 3.27
CA TYR A 185 11.10 1.07 4.44
C TYR A 185 12.26 1.97 4.83
N ASN A 186 12.59 1.97 6.13
CA ASN A 186 13.80 2.59 6.66
C ASN A 186 14.90 1.57 6.99
N TYR A 187 14.84 0.39 6.40
CA TYR A 187 15.82 -0.69 6.54
C TYR A 187 16.14 -1.31 5.16
N GLY A 188 17.07 -2.26 5.14
CA GLY A 188 17.52 -2.91 3.92
C GLY A 188 18.63 -2.13 3.19
N GLU A 189 18.80 -2.44 1.91
CA GLU A 189 19.78 -1.78 1.07
C GLU A 189 19.46 -0.30 0.83
N ASP A 190 20.47 0.54 0.74
CA ASP A 190 20.31 2.00 0.58
C ASP A 190 19.42 2.39 -0.61
N SER A 191 19.50 1.65 -1.72
CA SER A 191 18.70 1.89 -2.93
C SER A 191 17.18 1.65 -2.74
N ARG A 192 16.79 0.86 -1.75
CA ARG A 192 15.39 0.50 -1.43
C ARG A 192 14.83 1.23 -0.24
N ARG A 193 15.68 1.90 0.51
CA ARG A 193 15.21 2.73 1.62
C ARG A 193 14.36 3.89 1.12
N PHE A 194 13.43 4.34 1.97
CA PHE A 194 12.43 5.36 1.62
C PHE A 194 13.01 6.62 0.95
N PRO A 195 14.21 7.16 1.32
CA PRO A 195 14.70 8.37 0.66
C PRO A 195 15.06 8.12 -0.82
N ALA A 196 15.68 6.98 -1.12
CA ALA A 196 16.03 6.60 -2.47
C ALA A 196 14.80 6.20 -3.30
N MET A 197 13.81 5.58 -2.66
CA MET A 197 12.53 5.26 -3.30
C MET A 197 11.74 6.53 -3.63
N CYS A 198 11.65 7.51 -2.71
CA CYS A 198 11.04 8.80 -3.01
C CYS A 198 11.70 9.50 -4.21
N GLN A 199 13.05 9.55 -4.24
CA GLN A 199 13.79 10.11 -5.39
C GLN A 199 13.50 9.36 -6.69
N HIS A 200 13.41 8.02 -6.64
CA HIS A 200 13.06 7.21 -7.79
C HIS A 200 11.67 7.53 -8.32
N VAL A 201 10.66 7.52 -7.44
CA VAL A 201 9.26 7.84 -7.79
C VAL A 201 9.13 9.26 -8.32
N GLU A 202 9.86 10.22 -7.73
CA GLU A 202 9.91 11.58 -8.25
C GLU A 202 10.53 11.67 -9.64
N SER A 203 11.54 10.84 -9.96
CA SER A 203 12.12 10.77 -11.29
C SER A 203 11.17 10.23 -12.36
N LEU A 204 10.15 9.46 -11.94
CA LEU A 204 9.06 8.96 -12.78
C LEU A 204 7.93 9.98 -13.01
N GLY A 205 8.06 11.19 -12.47
CA GLY A 205 7.10 12.28 -12.69
C GLY A 205 6.02 12.40 -11.62
N PHE A 206 6.22 11.81 -10.44
CA PHE A 206 5.30 11.90 -9.32
C PHE A 206 5.84 12.79 -8.21
N HIS A 207 4.96 13.27 -7.33
CA HIS A 207 5.26 14.09 -6.17
C HIS A 207 4.50 13.58 -4.95
N CYS A 208 5.21 13.41 -3.82
CA CYS A 208 4.61 12.95 -2.56
C CYS A 208 3.71 14.04 -1.98
N ILE A 209 2.46 13.69 -1.65
CA ILE A 209 1.47 14.63 -1.08
C ILE A 209 0.88 14.18 0.24
N ASP A 210 1.09 12.92 0.63
CA ASP A 210 0.51 12.37 1.86
C ASP A 210 1.30 11.16 2.35
N MET A 211 1.05 10.76 3.60
CA MET A 211 1.58 9.54 4.19
C MET A 211 0.55 8.89 5.12
N GLY A 212 0.64 7.57 5.27
CA GLY A 212 -0.22 6.79 6.15
C GLY A 212 0.51 5.64 6.83
N GLU A 213 -0.12 5.08 7.85
CA GLU A 213 0.33 3.88 8.55
C GLU A 213 1.82 3.85 8.95
N PRO A 214 2.38 4.90 9.58
CA PRO A 214 3.77 4.87 10.00
C PRO A 214 3.97 3.82 11.08
N MET A 215 4.92 2.92 10.87
CA MET A 215 5.29 1.88 11.82
C MET A 215 6.65 2.14 12.45
N PHE A 216 6.79 1.71 13.69
CA PHE A 216 8.00 1.87 14.49
C PHE A 216 8.37 0.54 15.11
N ARG A 217 9.68 0.29 15.24
CA ARG A 217 10.19 -0.95 15.85
C ARG A 217 9.78 -1.03 17.32
N ASP A 218 9.38 -2.21 17.76
CA ASP A 218 8.89 -2.40 19.13
C ASP A 218 9.95 -2.18 20.20
N HIS A 219 11.20 -2.60 19.94
CA HIS A 219 12.25 -2.60 20.93
C HIS A 219 12.92 -1.24 21.20
N ASP A 220 12.96 -0.34 20.20
CA ASP A 220 13.65 0.96 20.32
C ASP A 220 12.84 2.14 19.78
N ARG A 221 11.64 1.89 19.25
CA ARG A 221 10.75 2.88 18.66
C ARG A 221 11.34 3.67 17.49
N ALA A 222 12.39 3.16 16.85
CA ALA A 222 12.88 3.76 15.64
C ALA A 222 11.91 3.53 14.47
N PHE A 223 11.85 4.50 13.56
CA PHE A 223 11.02 4.44 12.36
C PHE A 223 11.37 3.19 11.53
N TRP A 224 10.33 2.44 11.14
CA TRP A 224 10.45 1.19 10.41
C TRP A 224 9.97 1.32 8.97
N GLN A 225 8.71 1.67 8.75
CA GLN A 225 8.08 1.80 7.43
C GLN A 225 6.93 2.80 7.45
N VAL A 226 6.50 3.23 6.28
CA VAL A 226 5.37 4.13 6.07
C VAL A 226 4.85 3.99 4.63
N ASP A 227 3.56 4.14 4.43
CA ASP A 227 2.96 4.27 3.10
C ASP A 227 3.00 5.73 2.65
N PHE A 228 3.65 5.99 1.52
CA PHE A 228 3.62 7.30 0.88
C PHE A 228 2.62 7.32 -0.28
N PHE A 229 1.92 8.45 -0.39
CA PHE A 229 0.95 8.70 -1.45
C PHE A 229 1.50 9.77 -2.38
N PHE A 230 1.57 9.44 -3.66
CA PHE A 230 2.11 10.31 -4.70
C PHE A 230 1.03 10.62 -5.73
N VAL A 231 1.11 11.81 -6.30
CA VAL A 231 0.32 12.23 -7.47
C VAL A 231 1.27 12.73 -8.55
N ARG A 232 0.78 12.88 -9.77
CA ARG A 232 1.58 13.44 -10.88
C ARG A 232 2.06 14.84 -10.56
N LYS A 233 3.31 15.16 -10.94
CA LYS A 233 3.93 16.48 -10.70
C LYS A 233 3.23 17.64 -11.41
N ASP A 234 2.52 17.37 -12.49
CA ASP A 234 1.77 18.38 -13.26
C ASP A 234 0.41 18.74 -12.66
N ARG A 235 0.01 18.07 -11.58
CA ARG A 235 -1.24 18.38 -10.90
C ARG A 235 -1.11 19.61 -10.00
N PRO A 236 -2.21 20.41 -9.85
CA PRO A 236 -2.23 21.58 -8.97
C PRO A 236 -1.84 21.26 -7.52
N GLU A 237 -2.16 20.06 -7.04
CA GLU A 237 -1.86 19.63 -5.67
C GLU A 237 -0.37 19.44 -5.40
N ALA A 238 0.42 19.20 -6.45
CA ALA A 238 1.87 19.10 -6.36
C ALA A 238 2.57 20.48 -6.32
N VAL A 239 1.83 21.56 -6.62
CA VAL A 239 2.34 22.92 -6.57
C VAL A 239 1.87 23.58 -5.29
N TYR A 240 2.80 24.02 -4.45
CA TYR A 240 2.50 24.70 -3.18
C TYR A 240 2.59 26.22 -3.32
N PRO A 241 1.49 26.92 -3.66
CA PRO A 241 1.52 28.36 -3.72
C PRO A 241 1.49 29.00 -2.32
N GLN A 242 0.84 28.35 -1.34
CA GLN A 242 0.64 28.91 0.00
C GLN A 242 0.34 27.82 1.04
N PHE A 243 0.81 28.02 2.28
CA PHE A 243 0.50 27.15 3.41
C PHE A 243 -0.92 27.41 3.98
N ARG A 244 -1.47 28.63 3.79
CA ARG A 244 -2.81 29.06 4.23
C ARG A 244 -3.47 29.89 3.14
#